data_77113e026231295f93415823266ae904
#
_entry.id   77113e026231295f93415823266ae904
#
_cell.length_a   1.000
_cell.length_b   1.000
_cell.length_c   1.000
_cell.angle_alpha   90.00
_cell.angle_beta   90.00
_cell.angle_gamma   90.00
#
_symmetry.space_group_name_H-M   'P 1'
#
loop_
_entity.id
_entity.type
_entity.pdbx_description
1 polymer ?
#
loop_
_entity_poly.entity_id
_entity_poly.type
_entity_poly.pdbx_seq_one_letter_code
_entity_poly.pdbx_strand_id
1 'polypeptide(L)'
;MIAEKMKPFVQNNSAIRMMFEEGNRLRAKYGADKVYDFSLGNPSVPAPDCVREAIIDLANNEEPTVLHGYMSNAGFEDVRETIAQSLNRRFGTSFSAHNLIMTVGAASGLNVILKTILNPGEEVIVFAPYFLEYGAYVRNYDGQLVEISPNTETFQPNLSELEEKITVNTRAVIVNTPHNPTGVVYSEDKIKELSAILEKKQQEFGSVIYLISDEPYRELAYDGVEVPYLTKYYRNTVVGYSYSKSLSLPGERIGYLVIPDELEDSATVITAAAIANRILGSVNAPSLMQKVIQKCVDAEVDVAAYDRNRLTLYNGLTECGFECIKPQGAFYLFVKSPIADEKQFCEAGKKYNILMVPGSSFACPGYVRLAYCVSYETICNSLPEFRKLAAEYGLA
;
A
#
# COMPACT_ATOMS: atom_id res chain seq x y z
N MET A 1 -11.36 -15.47 27.32
CA MET A 1 -10.03 -14.93 27.67
C MET A 1 -9.20 -14.92 26.41
N ILE A 2 -8.56 -13.79 26.07
CA ILE A 2 -7.73 -13.61 24.85
C ILE A 2 -6.27 -13.39 25.25
N ALA A 3 -5.33 -13.61 24.34
CA ALA A 3 -3.91 -13.35 24.57
C ALA A 3 -3.67 -11.85 24.89
N GLU A 4 -2.74 -11.55 25.81
CA GLU A 4 -2.46 -10.18 26.26
C GLU A 4 -2.12 -9.26 25.10
N LYS A 5 -1.30 -9.73 24.14
CA LYS A 5 -0.91 -8.96 22.97
C LYS A 5 -2.09 -8.62 22.01
N MET A 6 -3.24 -9.30 22.13
CA MET A 6 -4.44 -9.01 21.35
C MET A 6 -5.35 -7.93 21.97
N LYS A 7 -5.21 -7.65 23.27
CA LYS A 7 -6.06 -6.68 23.97
C LYS A 7 -6.02 -5.28 23.35
N PRO A 8 -4.84 -4.70 23.00
CA PRO A 8 -4.78 -3.40 22.38
C PRO A 8 -5.51 -3.33 21.03
N PHE A 9 -5.46 -4.40 20.23
CA PHE A 9 -6.13 -4.45 18.92
C PHE A 9 -7.65 -4.51 19.05
N VAL A 10 -8.17 -5.15 20.09
CA VAL A 10 -9.61 -5.19 20.37
C VAL A 10 -10.12 -3.84 20.88
N GLN A 11 -9.30 -3.13 21.66
CA GLN A 11 -9.66 -1.83 22.23
C GLN A 11 -9.58 -0.69 21.17
N ASN A 12 -8.63 -0.78 20.25
CA ASN A 12 -8.40 0.21 19.21
C ASN A 12 -8.99 -0.28 17.88
N ASN A 13 -10.31 -0.19 17.73
CA ASN A 13 -10.95 -0.46 16.44
C ASN A 13 -10.40 0.44 15.34
N SER A 14 -10.11 -0.12 14.17
CA SER A 14 -9.67 0.63 13.00
C SER A 14 -10.71 1.70 12.64
N ALA A 15 -10.28 2.98 12.58
CA ALA A 15 -11.14 4.09 12.16
C ALA A 15 -11.71 3.87 10.74
N ILE A 16 -10.93 3.23 9.87
CA ILE A 16 -11.36 2.86 8.50
C ILE A 16 -12.56 1.90 8.57
N ARG A 17 -12.49 0.89 9.44
CA ARG A 17 -13.60 -0.05 9.62
C ARG A 17 -14.85 0.62 10.20
N MET A 18 -14.69 1.47 11.21
CA MET A 18 -15.80 2.23 11.79
C MET A 18 -16.47 3.12 10.74
N MET A 19 -15.67 3.78 9.88
CA MET A 19 -16.22 4.61 8.79
C MET A 19 -16.96 3.76 7.75
N PHE A 20 -16.48 2.57 7.44
CA PHE A 20 -17.16 1.64 6.52
C PHE A 20 -18.52 1.18 7.09
N GLU A 21 -18.58 0.82 8.37
CA GLU A 21 -19.83 0.44 9.06
C GLU A 21 -20.80 1.62 9.11
N GLU A 22 -20.30 2.83 9.38
CA GLU A 22 -21.10 4.07 9.35
C GLU A 22 -21.62 4.36 7.93
N GLY A 23 -20.80 4.17 6.90
CA GLY A 23 -21.21 4.30 5.50
C GLY A 23 -22.38 3.39 5.16
N ASN A 24 -22.34 2.14 5.59
CA ASN A 24 -23.44 1.21 5.39
C ASN A 24 -24.73 1.66 6.12
N ARG A 25 -24.60 2.19 7.33
CA ARG A 25 -25.73 2.74 8.09
C ARG A 25 -26.35 3.95 7.40
N LEU A 26 -25.52 4.87 6.90
CA LEU A 26 -26.01 6.07 6.18
C LEU A 26 -26.64 5.69 4.85
N ARG A 27 -26.07 4.76 4.08
CA ARG A 27 -26.68 4.26 2.81
C ARG A 27 -28.05 3.64 3.05
N ALA A 28 -28.20 2.87 4.12
CA ALA A 28 -29.50 2.29 4.49
C ALA A 28 -30.55 3.37 4.85
N LYS A 29 -30.11 4.52 5.41
CA LYS A 29 -30.99 5.60 5.84
C LYS A 29 -31.34 6.59 4.74
N TYR A 30 -30.38 6.98 3.91
CA TYR A 30 -30.52 8.09 2.97
C TYR A 30 -30.51 7.69 1.50
N GLY A 31 -30.18 6.42 1.19
CA GLY A 31 -29.94 5.93 -0.17
C GLY A 31 -28.45 5.99 -0.54
N ALA A 32 -27.99 5.03 -1.35
CA ALA A 32 -26.58 4.88 -1.70
C ALA A 32 -26.04 6.07 -2.52
N ASP A 33 -26.91 6.70 -3.33
CA ASP A 33 -26.62 7.85 -4.20
C ASP A 33 -26.39 9.16 -3.43
N LYS A 34 -26.76 9.21 -2.15
CA LYS A 34 -26.63 10.37 -1.28
C LYS A 34 -25.55 10.25 -0.22
N VAL A 35 -24.72 9.23 -0.27
CA VAL A 35 -23.63 9.01 0.68
C VAL A 35 -22.29 9.01 -0.06
N TYR A 36 -21.46 9.97 0.26
CA TYR A 36 -20.15 10.21 -0.36
C TYR A 36 -19.05 9.59 0.50
N ASP A 37 -18.84 8.30 0.30
CA ASP A 37 -17.94 7.52 1.14
C ASP A 37 -16.53 7.46 0.53
N PHE A 38 -15.65 8.31 1.03
CA PHE A 38 -14.24 8.37 0.66
C PHE A 38 -13.33 7.63 1.66
N SER A 39 -13.89 6.79 2.52
CA SER A 39 -13.12 6.15 3.60
C SER A 39 -12.32 4.93 3.15
N LEU A 40 -12.83 4.14 2.20
CA LEU A 40 -12.26 2.86 1.81
C LEU A 40 -11.52 2.93 0.48
N GLY A 41 -10.25 2.50 0.49
CA GLY A 41 -9.43 2.35 -0.73
C GLY A 41 -9.74 1.06 -1.50
N ASN A 42 -10.99 0.87 -1.91
CA ASN A 42 -11.41 -0.26 -2.72
C ASN A 42 -11.52 0.16 -4.19
N PRO A 43 -10.83 -0.50 -5.14
CA PRO A 43 -10.91 -0.18 -6.56
C PRO A 43 -12.36 -0.09 -7.06
N SER A 44 -12.67 0.96 -7.81
CA SER A 44 -13.98 1.17 -8.46
C SER A 44 -13.95 0.93 -9.96
N VAL A 45 -12.76 0.78 -10.53
CA VAL A 45 -12.57 0.41 -11.94
C VAL A 45 -12.57 -1.11 -12.03
N PRO A 46 -13.28 -1.71 -13.01
CA PRO A 46 -13.30 -3.16 -13.15
C PRO A 46 -11.92 -3.73 -13.50
N ALA A 47 -11.71 -5.01 -13.18
CA ALA A 47 -10.55 -5.74 -13.67
C ALA A 47 -10.55 -5.77 -15.22
N PRO A 48 -9.35 -5.77 -15.85
CA PRO A 48 -9.24 -5.93 -17.30
C PRO A 48 -9.91 -7.21 -17.80
N ASP A 49 -10.48 -7.18 -19.00
CA ASP A 49 -11.21 -8.31 -19.58
C ASP A 49 -10.39 -9.59 -19.68
N CYS A 50 -9.06 -9.48 -19.86
CA CYS A 50 -8.15 -10.62 -19.89
C CYS A 50 -8.21 -11.47 -18.61
N VAL A 51 -8.56 -10.89 -17.46
CA VAL A 51 -8.72 -11.64 -16.20
C VAL A 51 -9.88 -12.63 -16.31
N ARG A 52 -11.03 -12.17 -16.79
CA ARG A 52 -12.20 -13.03 -17.01
C ARG A 52 -11.92 -14.10 -18.07
N GLU A 53 -11.27 -13.70 -19.16
CA GLU A 53 -10.90 -14.61 -20.25
C GLU A 53 -9.91 -15.68 -19.77
N ALA A 54 -8.92 -15.30 -18.99
CA ALA A 54 -7.97 -16.23 -18.39
C ALA A 54 -8.64 -17.24 -17.44
N ILE A 55 -9.60 -16.80 -16.60
CA ILE A 55 -10.35 -17.70 -15.72
C ILE A 55 -11.14 -18.73 -16.53
N ILE A 56 -11.83 -18.29 -17.57
CA ILE A 56 -12.65 -19.17 -18.44
C ILE A 56 -11.76 -20.17 -19.19
N ASP A 57 -10.64 -19.69 -19.74
CA ASP A 57 -9.68 -20.54 -20.47
C ASP A 57 -9.08 -21.60 -19.55
N LEU A 58 -8.58 -21.21 -18.38
CA LEU A 58 -8.01 -22.13 -17.41
C LEU A 58 -9.01 -23.18 -16.91
N ALA A 59 -10.26 -22.76 -16.66
CA ALA A 59 -11.32 -23.67 -16.21
C ALA A 59 -11.72 -24.71 -17.28
N ASN A 60 -11.58 -24.37 -18.56
CA ASN A 60 -11.96 -25.25 -19.66
C ASN A 60 -10.80 -26.14 -20.13
N ASN A 61 -9.55 -25.68 -20.07
CA ASN A 61 -8.45 -26.26 -20.81
C ASN A 61 -7.30 -26.76 -19.92
N GLU A 62 -7.21 -26.32 -18.65
CA GLU A 62 -6.14 -26.78 -17.74
C GLU A 62 -6.56 -28.08 -17.06
N GLU A 63 -5.57 -28.98 -16.83
CA GLU A 63 -5.82 -30.22 -16.06
C GLU A 63 -6.24 -29.85 -14.60
N PRO A 64 -7.44 -30.28 -14.14
CA PRO A 64 -7.96 -29.86 -12.84
C PRO A 64 -7.05 -30.17 -11.65
N THR A 65 -6.35 -31.30 -11.68
CA THR A 65 -5.42 -31.70 -10.60
C THR A 65 -4.16 -30.85 -10.57
N VAL A 66 -3.76 -30.29 -11.71
CA VAL A 66 -2.65 -29.32 -11.81
C VAL A 66 -3.14 -27.94 -11.38
N LEU A 67 -4.29 -27.50 -11.91
CA LEU A 67 -4.86 -26.18 -11.64
C LEU A 67 -5.16 -25.98 -10.15
N HIS A 68 -5.66 -27.01 -9.47
CA HIS A 68 -6.09 -26.94 -8.07
C HIS A 68 -5.13 -27.64 -7.09
N GLY A 69 -4.00 -28.17 -7.58
CA GLY A 69 -3.03 -28.88 -6.78
C GLY A 69 -2.13 -27.97 -5.94
N TYR A 70 -1.46 -28.55 -4.95
CA TYR A 70 -0.36 -27.90 -4.27
C TYR A 70 0.85 -27.72 -5.19
N MET A 71 1.63 -26.67 -4.96
CA MET A 71 2.86 -26.38 -5.66
C MET A 71 4.01 -26.09 -4.67
N SER A 72 5.17 -25.68 -5.14
CA SER A 72 6.26 -25.22 -4.26
C SER A 72 5.80 -24.05 -3.37
N ASN A 73 6.38 -23.91 -2.17
CA ASN A 73 5.98 -22.83 -1.25
C ASN A 73 6.21 -21.42 -1.82
N ALA A 74 7.12 -21.29 -2.78
CA ALA A 74 7.35 -20.04 -3.51
C ALA A 74 6.29 -19.76 -4.59
N GLY A 75 5.44 -20.72 -4.94
CA GLY A 75 4.47 -20.63 -6.05
C GLY A 75 4.95 -21.38 -7.30
N PHE A 76 4.12 -21.36 -8.36
CA PHE A 76 4.48 -21.95 -9.64
C PHE A 76 5.72 -21.28 -10.25
N GLU A 77 6.67 -22.07 -10.71
CA GLU A 77 7.94 -21.56 -11.25
C GLU A 77 7.74 -20.79 -12.56
N ASP A 78 6.93 -21.31 -13.46
CA ASP A 78 6.60 -20.67 -14.74
C ASP A 78 5.87 -19.32 -14.55
N VAL A 79 5.00 -19.21 -13.54
CA VAL A 79 4.35 -17.94 -13.16
C VAL A 79 5.39 -16.94 -12.66
N ARG A 80 6.26 -17.36 -11.74
CA ARG A 80 7.31 -16.50 -11.18
C ARG A 80 8.28 -16.04 -12.26
N GLU A 81 8.64 -16.93 -13.19
CA GLU A 81 9.50 -16.59 -14.33
C GLU A 81 8.83 -15.56 -15.24
N THR A 82 7.54 -15.70 -15.53
CA THR A 82 6.78 -14.72 -16.34
C THR A 82 6.78 -13.34 -15.67
N ILE A 83 6.59 -13.29 -14.36
CA ILE A 83 6.64 -12.03 -13.60
C ILE A 83 8.06 -11.44 -13.61
N ALA A 84 9.09 -12.26 -13.40
CA ALA A 84 10.50 -11.83 -13.44
C ALA A 84 10.84 -11.20 -14.79
N GLN A 85 10.44 -11.83 -15.90
CA GLN A 85 10.66 -11.30 -17.25
C GLN A 85 9.92 -9.98 -17.48
N SER A 86 8.71 -9.82 -16.97
CA SER A 86 7.99 -8.54 -17.02
C SER A 86 8.74 -7.44 -16.25
N LEU A 87 9.18 -7.72 -15.03
CA LEU A 87 9.98 -6.78 -14.22
C LEU A 87 11.29 -6.41 -14.92
N ASN A 88 11.98 -7.39 -15.51
CA ASN A 88 13.23 -7.15 -16.22
C ASN A 88 13.04 -6.21 -17.44
N ARG A 89 11.95 -6.42 -18.22
CA ARG A 89 11.64 -5.54 -19.35
C ARG A 89 11.29 -4.12 -18.90
N ARG A 90 10.53 -4.00 -17.80
CA ARG A 90 10.00 -2.69 -17.33
C ARG A 90 11.07 -1.88 -16.61
N PHE A 91 11.95 -2.51 -15.84
CA PHE A 91 12.86 -1.82 -14.92
C PHE A 91 14.34 -2.05 -15.22
N GLY A 92 14.68 -2.88 -16.22
CA GLY A 92 16.07 -3.18 -16.56
C GLY A 92 16.81 -3.96 -15.48
N THR A 93 16.09 -4.86 -14.79
CA THR A 93 16.64 -5.77 -13.78
C THR A 93 17.03 -7.13 -14.42
N SER A 94 17.55 -8.06 -13.60
CA SER A 94 17.99 -9.40 -14.04
C SER A 94 17.41 -10.51 -13.18
N PHE A 95 16.16 -10.37 -12.73
CA PHE A 95 15.49 -11.36 -11.90
C PHE A 95 15.14 -12.63 -12.68
N SER A 96 15.06 -13.74 -11.93
CA SER A 96 14.54 -15.03 -12.38
C SER A 96 13.42 -15.50 -11.44
N ALA A 97 12.82 -16.64 -11.73
CA ALA A 97 11.84 -17.26 -10.84
C ALA A 97 12.38 -17.46 -9.41
N HIS A 98 13.72 -17.60 -9.24
CA HIS A 98 14.35 -17.78 -7.94
C HIS A 98 14.14 -16.60 -7.01
N ASN A 99 14.15 -15.39 -7.55
CA ASN A 99 14.03 -14.14 -6.80
C ASN A 99 12.61 -13.82 -6.31
N LEU A 100 11.59 -14.59 -6.76
CA LEU A 100 10.18 -14.30 -6.48
C LEU A 100 9.54 -15.33 -5.57
N ILE A 101 8.66 -14.85 -4.67
CA ILE A 101 7.79 -15.68 -3.84
C ILE A 101 6.36 -15.18 -4.01
N MET A 102 5.44 -16.02 -4.49
CA MET A 102 4.01 -15.66 -4.59
C MET A 102 3.38 -15.62 -3.21
N THR A 103 2.62 -14.56 -2.94
CA THR A 103 2.03 -14.29 -1.62
C THR A 103 0.52 -14.07 -1.71
N VAL A 104 -0.16 -14.14 -0.57
CA VAL A 104 -1.61 -13.84 -0.44
C VAL A 104 -1.82 -12.33 -0.34
N GLY A 105 -1.37 -11.59 -1.36
CA GLY A 105 -1.31 -10.12 -1.43
C GLY A 105 -0.14 -9.52 -0.65
N ALA A 106 0.03 -8.19 -0.75
CA ALA A 106 1.15 -7.47 -0.12
C ALA A 106 1.18 -7.61 1.40
N ALA A 107 0.04 -7.56 2.09
CA ALA A 107 -0.03 -7.73 3.54
C ALA A 107 0.60 -9.05 4.03
N SER A 108 0.34 -10.15 3.31
CA SER A 108 1.00 -11.43 3.57
C SER A 108 2.49 -11.35 3.27
N GLY A 109 2.87 -10.74 2.14
CA GLY A 109 4.29 -10.55 1.78
C GLY A 109 5.07 -9.79 2.85
N LEU A 110 4.53 -8.69 3.37
CA LEU A 110 5.14 -7.93 4.46
C LEU A 110 5.29 -8.78 5.73
N ASN A 111 4.27 -9.56 6.09
CA ASN A 111 4.37 -10.49 7.23
C ASN A 111 5.41 -11.60 6.99
N VAL A 112 5.53 -12.10 5.76
CA VAL A 112 6.54 -13.09 5.39
C VAL A 112 7.94 -12.53 5.56
N ILE A 113 8.22 -11.35 5.01
CA ILE A 113 9.57 -10.77 5.13
C ILE A 113 9.90 -10.35 6.56
N LEU A 114 8.96 -9.74 7.31
CA LEU A 114 9.18 -9.41 8.71
C LEU A 114 9.43 -10.65 9.57
N LYS A 115 8.69 -11.75 9.34
CA LYS A 115 8.94 -13.04 9.99
C LYS A 115 10.33 -13.59 9.68
N THR A 116 10.85 -13.31 8.50
CA THR A 116 12.14 -13.80 8.02
C THR A 116 13.31 -13.07 8.65
N ILE A 117 13.21 -11.74 8.80
CA ILE A 117 14.37 -10.89 9.13
C ILE A 117 14.37 -10.34 10.55
N LEU A 118 13.22 -10.30 11.24
CA LEU A 118 13.05 -9.57 12.48
C LEU A 118 13.21 -10.48 13.70
N ASN A 119 14.10 -10.11 14.60
CA ASN A 119 14.22 -10.69 15.94
C ASN A 119 13.42 -9.85 16.96
N PRO A 120 13.01 -10.46 18.11
CA PRO A 120 12.37 -9.72 19.19
C PRO A 120 13.21 -8.52 19.65
N GLY A 121 12.57 -7.34 19.75
CA GLY A 121 13.20 -6.10 20.18
C GLY A 121 13.92 -5.31 19.09
N GLU A 122 14.10 -5.87 17.88
CA GLU A 122 14.65 -5.12 16.76
C GLU A 122 13.64 -4.09 16.22
N GLU A 123 14.17 -3.03 15.61
CA GLU A 123 13.42 -1.86 15.20
C GLU A 123 13.10 -1.90 13.70
N VAL A 124 11.88 -1.46 13.38
CA VAL A 124 11.46 -1.18 12.00
C VAL A 124 11.00 0.26 11.91
N ILE A 125 11.63 1.03 11.02
CA ILE A 125 11.35 2.45 10.83
C ILE A 125 10.29 2.66 9.76
N VAL A 126 9.38 3.61 9.99
CA VAL A 126 8.37 4.08 9.04
C VAL A 126 8.32 5.61 9.02
N PHE A 127 7.92 6.19 7.89
CA PHE A 127 7.74 7.63 7.73
C PHE A 127 6.26 8.00 7.88
N ALA A 128 5.93 8.81 8.89
CA ALA A 128 4.59 9.37 9.00
C ALA A 128 4.32 10.39 7.87
N PRO A 129 3.08 10.45 7.36
CA PRO A 129 1.99 9.52 7.60
C PRO A 129 2.26 8.15 6.97
N TYR A 130 1.73 7.07 7.53
CA TYR A 130 1.93 5.71 7.01
C TYR A 130 0.69 4.83 7.21
N PHE A 131 0.65 3.68 6.57
CA PHE A 131 -0.40 2.68 6.77
C PHE A 131 -0.23 1.99 8.12
N LEU A 132 -1.12 2.27 9.09
CA LEU A 132 -0.97 1.87 10.50
C LEU A 132 -0.82 0.36 10.74
N GLU A 133 -1.26 -0.47 9.77
CA GLU A 133 -1.10 -1.93 9.88
C GLU A 133 0.37 -2.37 9.93
N TYR A 134 1.33 -1.55 9.44
CA TYR A 134 2.76 -1.84 9.60
C TYR A 134 3.13 -2.03 11.06
N GLY A 135 2.59 -1.19 11.95
CA GLY A 135 2.81 -1.33 13.38
C GLY A 135 2.26 -2.65 13.95
N ALA A 136 1.11 -3.13 13.43
CA ALA A 136 0.55 -4.42 13.81
C ALA A 136 1.44 -5.57 13.30
N TYR A 137 1.92 -5.49 12.05
CA TYR A 137 2.78 -6.53 11.48
C TYR A 137 4.12 -6.63 12.23
N VAL A 138 4.74 -5.50 12.56
CA VAL A 138 6.00 -5.47 13.34
C VAL A 138 5.80 -6.10 14.73
N ARG A 139 4.73 -5.71 15.44
CA ARG A 139 4.42 -6.25 16.77
C ARG A 139 4.06 -7.74 16.77
N ASN A 140 3.59 -8.31 15.64
CA ASN A 140 3.35 -9.74 15.52
C ASN A 140 4.63 -10.56 15.75
N TYR A 141 5.78 -9.98 15.47
CA TYR A 141 7.11 -10.61 15.60
C TYR A 141 7.93 -10.00 16.74
N ASP A 142 7.26 -9.37 17.70
CA ASP A 142 7.86 -8.77 18.90
C ASP A 142 8.90 -7.67 18.57
N GLY A 143 8.80 -7.08 17.36
CA GLY A 143 9.60 -5.92 16.94
C GLY A 143 9.05 -4.61 17.46
N GLN A 144 9.85 -3.56 17.35
CA GLN A 144 9.51 -2.19 17.74
C GLN A 144 9.34 -1.31 16.50
N LEU A 145 8.24 -0.57 16.43
CA LEU A 145 8.03 0.41 15.38
C LEU A 145 8.66 1.75 15.79
N VAL A 146 9.49 2.31 14.92
CA VAL A 146 10.08 3.65 15.09
C VAL A 146 9.49 4.57 14.03
N GLU A 147 8.84 5.64 14.46
CA GLU A 147 8.17 6.59 13.59
C GLU A 147 9.07 7.79 13.31
N ILE A 148 9.19 8.17 12.04
CA ILE A 148 9.80 9.42 11.58
C ILE A 148 8.69 10.45 11.39
N SER A 149 8.90 11.66 11.91
CA SER A 149 7.92 12.75 11.83
C SER A 149 7.58 13.12 10.37
N PRO A 150 6.32 13.50 10.09
CA PRO A 150 5.91 13.86 8.74
C PRO A 150 6.56 15.16 8.27
N ASN A 151 7.02 15.19 7.03
CA ASN A 151 7.28 16.44 6.34
C ASN A 151 5.96 16.93 5.70
N THR A 152 5.24 17.81 6.36
CA THR A 152 3.91 18.26 5.94
C THR A 152 3.93 19.26 4.77
N GLU A 153 5.09 19.77 4.37
CA GLU A 153 5.22 20.64 3.20
C GLU A 153 5.19 19.87 1.88
N THR A 154 5.81 18.69 1.85
CA THR A 154 5.98 17.93 0.62
C THR A 154 5.54 16.47 0.72
N PHE A 155 5.39 15.95 1.93
CA PHE A 155 5.22 14.52 2.25
C PHE A 155 6.31 13.61 1.65
N GLN A 156 7.46 14.18 1.28
CA GLN A 156 8.67 13.38 1.03
C GLN A 156 9.26 12.89 2.36
N PRO A 157 10.03 11.79 2.38
CA PRO A 157 10.58 11.25 3.62
C PRO A 157 11.49 12.26 4.33
N ASN A 158 11.35 12.38 5.65
CA ASN A 158 12.21 13.22 6.49
C ASN A 158 13.51 12.47 6.79
N LEU A 159 14.50 12.64 5.92
CA LEU A 159 15.74 11.86 5.94
C LEU A 159 16.73 12.34 7.01
N SER A 160 16.68 13.60 7.44
CA SER A 160 17.50 14.08 8.54
C SER A 160 17.15 13.39 9.86
N GLU A 161 15.86 13.28 10.17
CA GLU A 161 15.40 12.57 11.35
C GLU A 161 15.62 11.05 11.23
N LEU A 162 15.53 10.48 10.02
CA LEU A 162 15.88 9.09 9.78
C LEU A 162 17.31 8.79 10.21
N GLU A 163 18.29 9.60 9.76
CA GLU A 163 19.70 9.40 10.07
C GLU A 163 19.97 9.44 11.57
N GLU A 164 19.25 10.29 12.32
CA GLU A 164 19.36 10.40 13.78
C GLU A 164 18.74 9.21 14.51
N LYS A 165 17.64 8.65 13.98
CA LYS A 165 16.88 7.59 14.64
C LYS A 165 17.33 6.17 14.30
N ILE A 166 18.16 5.96 13.28
CA ILE A 166 18.75 4.65 13.02
C ILE A 166 19.72 4.27 14.14
N THR A 167 19.51 3.11 14.73
CA THR A 167 20.34 2.54 15.82
C THR A 167 20.94 1.20 15.40
N VAL A 168 21.79 0.62 16.24
CA VAL A 168 22.32 -0.74 16.06
C VAL A 168 21.23 -1.81 16.05
N ASN A 169 20.04 -1.51 16.59
CA ASN A 169 18.88 -2.39 16.62
C ASN A 169 17.98 -2.23 15.38
N THR A 170 18.24 -1.24 14.53
CA THR A 170 17.43 -1.01 13.33
C THR A 170 17.65 -2.14 12.33
N ARG A 171 16.59 -2.90 12.06
CA ARG A 171 16.63 -4.03 11.13
C ARG A 171 16.06 -3.69 9.76
N ALA A 172 15.04 -2.84 9.68
CA ALA A 172 14.41 -2.49 8.41
C ALA A 172 13.83 -1.07 8.41
N VAL A 173 13.70 -0.51 7.20
CA VAL A 173 12.91 0.69 6.90
C VAL A 173 11.84 0.29 5.90
N ILE A 174 10.56 0.63 6.17
CA ILE A 174 9.46 0.40 5.23
C ILE A 174 9.14 1.71 4.52
N VAL A 175 9.06 1.66 3.19
CA VAL A 175 8.59 2.75 2.34
C VAL A 175 7.42 2.30 1.49
N ASN A 176 6.50 3.23 1.20
CA ASN A 176 5.36 3.01 0.32
C ASN A 176 5.32 4.15 -0.70
N THR A 177 5.51 3.83 -1.99
CA THR A 177 5.48 4.83 -3.07
C THR A 177 5.00 4.20 -4.38
N PRO A 178 3.95 4.75 -5.01
CA PRO A 178 3.09 5.88 -4.63
C PRO A 178 2.43 5.72 -3.26
N HIS A 179 2.29 6.81 -2.53
CA HIS A 179 2.12 6.80 -1.08
C HIS A 179 0.65 6.78 -0.62
N ASN A 180 0.31 5.89 0.28
CA ASN A 180 -0.91 5.93 1.07
C ASN A 180 -0.58 6.48 2.49
N PRO A 181 -1.14 7.64 2.91
CA PRO A 181 -2.38 8.26 2.45
C PRO A 181 -2.24 9.49 1.52
N THR A 182 -1.03 9.94 1.19
CA THR A 182 -0.82 11.29 0.65
C THR A 182 -0.92 11.39 -0.88
N GLY A 183 -0.79 10.25 -1.60
CA GLY A 183 -0.74 10.25 -3.06
C GLY A 183 0.56 10.78 -3.66
N VAL A 184 1.57 11.13 -2.87
CA VAL A 184 2.87 11.56 -3.40
C VAL A 184 3.69 10.38 -3.91
N VAL A 185 4.57 10.64 -4.87
CA VAL A 185 5.63 9.72 -5.29
C VAL A 185 6.94 10.21 -4.69
N TYR A 186 7.69 9.33 -4.04
CA TYR A 186 9.02 9.70 -3.54
C TYR A 186 9.96 9.91 -4.71
N SER A 187 10.62 11.07 -4.74
CA SER A 187 11.50 11.44 -5.84
C SER A 187 12.74 10.53 -5.88
N GLU A 188 13.30 10.36 -7.07
CA GLU A 188 14.53 9.59 -7.27
C GLU A 188 15.68 10.12 -6.39
N ASP A 189 15.80 11.46 -6.26
CA ASP A 189 16.83 12.08 -5.43
C ASP A 189 16.65 11.72 -3.95
N LYS A 190 15.40 11.69 -3.45
CA LYS A 190 15.11 11.25 -2.07
C LYS A 190 15.39 9.77 -1.87
N ILE A 191 15.17 8.94 -2.87
CA ILE A 191 15.54 7.51 -2.80
C ILE A 191 17.06 7.32 -2.79
N LYS A 192 17.81 8.10 -3.59
CA LYS A 192 19.28 8.08 -3.56
C LYS A 192 19.84 8.54 -2.21
N GLU A 193 19.30 9.61 -1.65
CA GLU A 193 19.68 10.11 -0.33
C GLU A 193 19.37 9.08 0.77
N LEU A 194 18.18 8.48 0.77
CA LEU A 194 17.79 7.38 1.64
C LEU A 194 18.80 6.22 1.57
N SER A 195 19.11 5.78 0.36
CA SER A 195 20.06 4.68 0.11
C SER A 195 21.44 4.98 0.67
N ALA A 196 21.94 6.20 0.49
CA ALA A 196 23.23 6.62 1.00
C ALA A 196 23.27 6.62 2.55
N ILE A 197 22.17 7.04 3.20
CA ILE A 197 22.04 6.99 4.67
C ILE A 197 22.08 5.53 5.14
N LEU A 198 21.31 4.64 4.50
CA LEU A 198 21.25 3.22 4.87
C LEU A 198 22.62 2.54 4.70
N GLU A 199 23.33 2.79 3.60
CA GLU A 199 24.69 2.26 3.37
C GLU A 199 25.67 2.74 4.45
N LYS A 200 25.65 4.05 4.77
CA LYS A 200 26.49 4.64 5.82
C LYS A 200 26.23 3.99 7.17
N LYS A 201 24.95 3.87 7.56
CA LYS A 201 24.56 3.32 8.86
C LYS A 201 24.82 1.81 8.96
N GLN A 202 24.63 1.07 7.89
CA GLN A 202 24.97 -0.35 7.82
C GLN A 202 26.49 -0.56 8.03
N GLN A 203 27.33 0.28 7.44
CA GLN A 203 28.78 0.25 7.65
C GLN A 203 29.16 0.65 9.08
N GLU A 204 28.50 1.69 9.63
CA GLU A 204 28.74 2.17 11.00
C GLU A 204 28.45 1.10 12.05
N PHE A 205 27.34 0.36 11.92
CA PHE A 205 26.91 -0.64 12.90
C PHE A 205 27.36 -2.07 12.59
N GLY A 206 27.86 -2.33 11.38
CA GLY A 206 28.26 -3.68 10.96
C GLY A 206 27.08 -4.66 10.88
N SER A 207 25.87 -4.16 10.60
CA SER A 207 24.64 -4.94 10.53
C SER A 207 23.82 -4.59 9.30
N VAL A 208 23.11 -5.58 8.74
CA VAL A 208 22.25 -5.37 7.59
C VAL A 208 20.98 -4.60 7.97
N ILE A 209 20.69 -3.54 7.24
CA ILE A 209 19.43 -2.80 7.32
C ILE A 209 18.66 -3.05 6.02
N TYR A 210 17.49 -3.67 6.11
CA TYR A 210 16.66 -3.94 4.93
C TYR A 210 15.81 -2.73 4.56
N LEU A 211 15.69 -2.46 3.25
CA LEU A 211 14.68 -1.53 2.73
C LEU A 211 13.51 -2.35 2.18
N ILE A 212 12.35 -2.24 2.83
CA ILE A 212 11.13 -2.93 2.39
C ILE A 212 10.29 -1.93 1.60
N SER A 213 10.14 -2.18 0.30
CA SER A 213 9.32 -1.37 -0.60
C SER A 213 7.94 -2.00 -0.74
N ASP A 214 6.91 -1.38 -0.15
CA ASP A 214 5.52 -1.78 -0.30
C ASP A 214 4.90 -1.07 -1.51
N GLU A 215 4.64 -1.80 -2.60
CA GLU A 215 4.35 -1.24 -3.92
C GLU A 215 2.97 -1.62 -4.49
N PRO A 216 1.86 -1.58 -3.75
CA PRO A 216 0.56 -1.94 -4.30
C PRO A 216 0.00 -0.92 -5.28
N TYR A 217 0.59 0.29 -5.38
CA TYR A 217 0.11 1.41 -6.20
C TYR A 217 1.05 1.77 -7.35
N ARG A 218 2.08 0.98 -7.62
CA ARG A 218 3.14 1.30 -8.60
C ARG A 218 2.61 1.74 -9.97
N GLU A 219 1.59 1.08 -10.49
CA GLU A 219 1.00 1.36 -11.79
C GLU A 219 0.02 2.57 -11.77
N LEU A 220 -0.34 3.04 -10.59
CA LEU A 220 -1.21 4.20 -10.43
C LEU A 220 -0.36 5.47 -10.23
N ALA A 221 0.31 5.91 -11.28
CA ALA A 221 1.05 7.16 -11.34
C ALA A 221 0.45 8.05 -12.44
N TYR A 222 0.48 9.36 -12.22
CA TYR A 222 -0.18 10.34 -13.05
C TYR A 222 0.80 11.41 -13.55
N ASP A 223 0.39 12.22 -14.52
CA ASP A 223 1.15 13.36 -15.05
C ASP A 223 2.56 12.95 -15.57
N GLY A 224 2.76 11.68 -15.97
CA GLY A 224 4.04 11.17 -16.46
C GLY A 224 5.12 11.02 -15.37
N VAL A 225 4.72 11.01 -14.09
CA VAL A 225 5.67 10.81 -12.98
C VAL A 225 6.19 9.38 -12.99
N GLU A 226 7.52 9.22 -12.99
CA GLU A 226 8.17 7.93 -12.87
C GLU A 226 8.28 7.51 -11.39
N VAL A 227 7.90 6.26 -11.11
CA VAL A 227 8.04 5.67 -9.77
C VAL A 227 9.36 4.93 -9.71
N PRO A 228 10.33 5.37 -8.88
CA PRO A 228 11.63 4.70 -8.77
C PRO A 228 11.46 3.21 -8.38
N TYR A 229 12.24 2.32 -9.00
CA TYR A 229 12.28 0.92 -8.61
C TYR A 229 13.45 0.70 -7.64
N LEU A 230 13.13 0.52 -6.36
CA LEU A 230 14.08 0.73 -5.25
C LEU A 230 15.27 -0.23 -5.23
N THR A 231 15.13 -1.44 -5.79
CA THR A 231 16.24 -2.40 -5.92
C THR A 231 17.42 -1.88 -6.74
N LYS A 232 17.19 -0.86 -7.59
CA LYS A 232 18.25 -0.22 -8.39
C LYS A 232 19.12 0.77 -7.59
N TYR A 233 18.69 1.13 -6.40
CA TYR A 233 19.33 2.18 -5.58
C TYR A 233 19.98 1.62 -4.32
N TYR A 234 19.40 0.56 -3.75
CA TYR A 234 19.92 -0.05 -2.53
C TYR A 234 19.85 -1.57 -2.62
N ARG A 235 20.99 -2.24 -2.45
CA ARG A 235 21.11 -3.70 -2.65
C ARG A 235 20.25 -4.53 -1.71
N ASN A 236 20.12 -4.11 -0.41
CA ASN A 236 19.35 -4.84 0.58
C ASN A 236 17.85 -4.45 0.55
N THR A 237 17.30 -4.30 -0.66
CA THR A 237 15.89 -3.98 -0.88
C THR A 237 15.07 -5.23 -1.14
N VAL A 238 13.93 -5.35 -0.46
CA VAL A 238 12.89 -6.35 -0.73
C VAL A 238 11.64 -5.62 -1.20
N VAL A 239 11.06 -6.05 -2.33
CA VAL A 239 9.83 -5.47 -2.86
C VAL A 239 8.64 -6.35 -2.51
N GLY A 240 7.61 -5.77 -1.90
CA GLY A 240 6.30 -6.38 -1.70
C GLY A 240 5.27 -5.79 -2.65
N TYR A 241 4.67 -6.62 -3.50
CA TYR A 241 3.73 -6.20 -4.52
C TYR A 241 2.37 -6.88 -4.39
N SER A 242 1.31 -6.21 -4.87
CA SER A 242 -0.04 -6.77 -4.92
C SER A 242 -0.78 -6.37 -6.18
N TYR A 243 -1.49 -7.31 -6.77
CA TYR A 243 -2.40 -7.08 -7.90
C TYR A 243 -3.76 -6.49 -7.45
N SER A 244 -3.92 -6.18 -6.16
CA SER A 244 -5.15 -5.61 -5.61
C SER A 244 -5.56 -4.29 -6.27
N LYS A 245 -4.60 -3.50 -6.78
CA LYS A 245 -4.86 -2.18 -7.36
C LYS A 245 -4.57 -2.15 -8.85
N SER A 246 -3.44 -2.71 -9.28
CA SER A 246 -3.03 -2.75 -10.69
C SER A 246 -3.98 -3.56 -11.60
N LEU A 247 -4.63 -4.58 -11.06
CA LEU A 247 -5.64 -5.37 -11.79
C LEU A 247 -7.03 -5.35 -11.15
N SER A 248 -7.27 -4.47 -10.15
CA SER A 248 -8.55 -4.41 -9.42
C SER A 248 -8.98 -5.76 -8.82
N LEU A 249 -8.04 -6.51 -8.23
CA LEU A 249 -8.26 -7.84 -7.67
C LEU A 249 -8.04 -7.91 -6.14
N PRO A 250 -8.60 -6.97 -5.33
CA PRO A 250 -8.32 -6.98 -3.89
C PRO A 250 -8.91 -8.19 -3.16
N GLY A 251 -10.00 -8.76 -3.67
CA GLY A 251 -10.65 -9.95 -3.12
C GLY A 251 -9.91 -11.25 -3.40
N GLU A 252 -9.10 -11.29 -4.45
CA GLU A 252 -8.43 -12.51 -4.91
C GLU A 252 -7.15 -12.83 -4.13
N ARG A 253 -6.65 -11.87 -3.33
CA ARG A 253 -5.51 -12.06 -2.45
C ARG A 253 -4.27 -12.62 -3.15
N ILE A 254 -3.79 -11.92 -4.18
CA ILE A 254 -2.62 -12.33 -4.97
C ILE A 254 -1.58 -11.20 -5.05
N GLY A 255 -0.32 -11.55 -4.86
CA GLY A 255 0.84 -10.68 -4.89
C GLY A 255 2.13 -11.47 -4.90
N TYR A 256 3.25 -10.80 -4.72
CA TYR A 256 4.57 -11.43 -4.64
C TYR A 256 5.56 -10.61 -3.82
N LEU A 257 6.63 -11.27 -3.38
CA LEU A 257 7.87 -10.64 -2.93
C LEU A 257 8.93 -10.79 -4.02
N VAL A 258 9.79 -9.76 -4.17
CA VAL A 258 11.06 -9.85 -4.91
C VAL A 258 12.19 -9.72 -3.90
N ILE A 259 13.11 -10.67 -3.93
CA ILE A 259 14.35 -10.69 -3.14
C ILE A 259 15.52 -10.80 -4.13
N PRO A 260 16.20 -9.68 -4.45
CA PRO A 260 17.30 -9.66 -5.43
C PRO A 260 18.49 -10.52 -5.00
N ASP A 261 19.28 -10.99 -5.97
CA ASP A 261 20.51 -11.73 -5.69
C ASP A 261 21.60 -10.86 -5.05
N GLU A 262 21.55 -9.54 -5.28
CA GLU A 262 22.45 -8.55 -4.70
C GLU A 262 22.26 -8.34 -3.19
N LEU A 263 21.10 -8.77 -2.66
CA LEU A 263 20.81 -8.71 -1.23
C LEU A 263 21.79 -9.61 -0.46
N GLU A 264 22.29 -9.11 0.68
CA GLU A 264 23.22 -9.86 1.51
C GLU A 264 22.62 -11.18 2.02
N ASP A 265 23.31 -12.29 1.77
CA ASP A 265 22.85 -13.65 2.06
C ASP A 265 21.47 -14.00 1.41
N SER A 266 21.25 -13.50 0.19
CA SER A 266 19.99 -13.62 -0.54
C SER A 266 19.42 -15.03 -0.59
N ALA A 267 20.28 -16.05 -0.83
CA ALA A 267 19.87 -17.45 -0.91
C ALA A 267 19.23 -17.96 0.39
N THR A 268 19.81 -17.59 1.54
CA THR A 268 19.26 -17.92 2.86
C THR A 268 17.96 -17.16 3.11
N VAL A 269 17.92 -15.85 2.78
CA VAL A 269 16.71 -15.03 2.95
C VAL A 269 15.56 -15.54 2.09
N ILE A 270 15.79 -15.89 0.83
CA ILE A 270 14.77 -16.47 -0.08
C ILE A 270 14.24 -17.79 0.50
N THR A 271 15.15 -18.68 0.94
CA THR A 271 14.75 -19.96 1.53
C THR A 271 13.92 -19.76 2.80
N ALA A 272 14.36 -18.89 3.69
CA ALA A 272 13.66 -18.57 4.93
C ALA A 272 12.29 -17.90 4.67
N ALA A 273 12.19 -17.02 3.67
CA ALA A 273 10.93 -16.38 3.29
C ALA A 273 9.93 -17.41 2.71
N ALA A 274 10.39 -18.37 1.90
CA ALA A 274 9.53 -19.45 1.42
C ALA A 274 9.02 -20.33 2.58
N ILE A 275 9.86 -20.61 3.56
CA ILE A 275 9.47 -21.33 4.79
C ILE A 275 8.48 -20.48 5.61
N ALA A 276 8.75 -19.18 5.78
CA ALA A 276 7.87 -18.25 6.50
C ALA A 276 6.47 -18.21 5.86
N ASN A 277 6.38 -18.11 4.52
CA ASN A 277 5.12 -18.17 3.78
C ASN A 277 4.31 -19.42 4.11
N ARG A 278 4.97 -20.58 4.20
CA ARG A 278 4.34 -21.85 4.58
C ARG A 278 3.84 -21.84 6.04
N ILE A 279 4.72 -21.49 7.00
CA ILE A 279 4.41 -21.65 8.44
C ILE A 279 3.49 -20.56 8.97
N LEU A 280 3.32 -19.45 8.27
CA LEU A 280 2.32 -18.43 8.58
C LEU A 280 0.89 -18.87 8.20
N GLY A 281 0.74 -20.05 7.61
CA GLY A 281 -0.55 -20.69 7.36
C GLY A 281 -1.09 -20.50 5.93
N SER A 282 -0.47 -19.64 5.11
CA SER A 282 -0.88 -19.48 3.71
C SER A 282 -0.49 -20.70 2.86
N VAL A 283 0.61 -21.36 3.19
CA VAL A 283 1.24 -22.48 2.47
C VAL A 283 1.64 -22.10 1.05
N ASN A 284 0.67 -21.70 0.22
CA ASN A 284 0.82 -21.17 -1.14
C ASN A 284 -0.16 -20.01 -1.37
N ALA A 285 0.14 -19.14 -2.31
CA ALA A 285 -0.85 -18.25 -2.90
C ALA A 285 -1.86 -19.04 -3.75
N PRO A 286 -3.09 -18.53 -3.96
CA PRO A 286 -4.14 -19.26 -4.70
C PRO A 286 -3.69 -19.69 -6.10
N SER A 287 -3.73 -21.01 -6.37
CA SER A 287 -3.20 -21.61 -7.60
C SER A 287 -3.83 -21.06 -8.88
N LEU A 288 -5.16 -21.00 -8.93
CA LEU A 288 -5.90 -20.43 -10.06
C LEU A 288 -5.45 -18.99 -10.33
N MET A 289 -5.35 -18.16 -9.28
CA MET A 289 -4.98 -16.75 -9.45
C MET A 289 -3.52 -16.56 -9.89
N GLN A 290 -2.60 -17.41 -9.47
CA GLN A 290 -1.25 -17.38 -10.01
C GLN A 290 -1.26 -17.59 -11.53
N LYS A 291 -1.99 -18.58 -12.04
CA LYS A 291 -2.11 -18.86 -13.47
C LYS A 291 -2.84 -17.75 -14.24
N VAL A 292 -3.84 -17.11 -13.61
CA VAL A 292 -4.50 -15.91 -14.18
C VAL A 292 -3.50 -14.77 -14.33
N ILE A 293 -2.69 -14.48 -13.27
CA ILE A 293 -1.65 -13.45 -13.35
C ILE A 293 -0.64 -13.75 -14.46
N GLN A 294 -0.25 -15.00 -14.66
CA GLN A 294 0.66 -15.36 -15.75
C GLN A 294 0.15 -14.90 -17.12
N LYS A 295 -1.17 -14.97 -17.35
CA LYS A 295 -1.81 -14.53 -18.59
C LYS A 295 -2.05 -13.02 -18.67
N CYS A 296 -2.05 -12.32 -17.53
CA CYS A 296 -2.42 -10.90 -17.41
C CYS A 296 -1.29 -10.03 -16.84
N VAL A 297 -0.03 -10.52 -16.84
CA VAL A 297 1.08 -9.90 -16.10
C VAL A 297 1.36 -8.44 -16.50
N ASP A 298 1.18 -8.09 -17.77
CA ASP A 298 1.39 -6.76 -18.32
C ASP A 298 0.05 -6.01 -18.59
N ALA A 299 -1.08 -6.53 -18.10
CA ALA A 299 -2.36 -5.85 -18.25
C ALA A 299 -2.51 -4.70 -17.23
N GLU A 300 -3.23 -3.67 -17.64
CA GLU A 300 -3.46 -2.46 -16.86
C GLU A 300 -4.96 -2.18 -16.69
N VAL A 301 -5.33 -1.62 -15.54
CA VAL A 301 -6.67 -1.05 -15.33
C VAL A 301 -6.79 0.30 -16.04
N ASP A 302 -8.01 0.81 -16.16
CA ASP A 302 -8.25 2.17 -16.65
C ASP A 302 -7.74 3.23 -15.66
N VAL A 303 -6.44 3.52 -15.74
CA VAL A 303 -5.77 4.55 -14.92
C VAL A 303 -6.35 5.95 -15.23
N ALA A 304 -6.81 6.19 -16.47
CA ALA A 304 -7.39 7.48 -16.84
C ALA A 304 -8.70 7.78 -16.09
N ALA A 305 -9.48 6.74 -15.74
CA ALA A 305 -10.66 6.92 -14.89
C ALA A 305 -10.29 7.42 -13.49
N TYR A 306 -9.22 6.89 -12.89
CA TYR A 306 -8.71 7.39 -11.61
C TYR A 306 -8.12 8.80 -11.73
N ASP A 307 -7.42 9.09 -12.80
CA ASP A 307 -6.86 10.43 -13.04
C ASP A 307 -7.96 11.49 -13.18
N ARG A 308 -9.02 11.20 -13.92
CA ARG A 308 -10.22 12.06 -13.99
C ARG A 308 -10.81 12.31 -12.61
N ASN A 309 -10.98 11.26 -11.79
CA ASN A 309 -11.49 11.39 -10.43
C ASN A 309 -10.58 12.25 -9.56
N ARG A 310 -9.26 12.01 -9.63
CA ARG A 310 -8.21 12.78 -8.94
C ARG A 310 -8.33 14.27 -9.24
N LEU A 311 -8.31 14.62 -10.53
CA LEU A 311 -8.33 16.01 -10.98
C LEU A 311 -9.64 16.70 -10.60
N THR A 312 -10.77 16.02 -10.76
CA THR A 312 -12.09 16.60 -10.42
C THR A 312 -12.19 16.86 -8.91
N LEU A 313 -11.80 15.89 -8.07
CA LEU A 313 -11.85 16.10 -6.61
C LEU A 313 -10.83 17.13 -6.14
N TYR A 314 -9.58 17.04 -6.61
CA TYR A 314 -8.52 18.00 -6.24
C TYR A 314 -8.91 19.44 -6.58
N ASN A 315 -9.32 19.71 -7.83
CA ASN A 315 -9.71 21.03 -8.28
C ASN A 315 -10.93 21.54 -7.50
N GLY A 316 -11.98 20.72 -7.35
CA GLY A 316 -13.19 21.11 -6.65
C GLY A 316 -12.94 21.43 -5.16
N LEU A 317 -12.05 20.73 -4.48
CA LEU A 317 -11.70 21.04 -3.09
C LEU A 317 -10.81 22.29 -2.98
N THR A 318 -9.84 22.45 -3.84
CA THR A 318 -8.99 23.66 -3.84
C THR A 318 -9.79 24.91 -4.21
N GLU A 319 -10.77 24.83 -5.11
CA GLU A 319 -11.71 25.91 -5.40
C GLU A 319 -12.58 26.28 -4.19
N CYS A 320 -12.85 25.32 -3.30
CA CYS A 320 -13.52 25.56 -2.02
C CYS A 320 -12.59 26.06 -0.90
N GLY A 321 -11.32 26.31 -1.19
CA GLY A 321 -10.35 26.82 -0.22
C GLY A 321 -9.66 25.76 0.64
N PHE A 322 -9.86 24.47 0.41
CA PHE A 322 -9.12 23.42 1.11
C PHE A 322 -7.66 23.32 0.63
N GLU A 323 -6.74 23.14 1.58
CA GLU A 323 -5.33 22.96 1.29
C GLU A 323 -4.99 21.46 1.15
N CYS A 324 -4.39 21.07 0.03
CA CYS A 324 -3.87 19.73 -0.19
C CYS A 324 -2.79 19.72 -1.28
N ILE A 325 -1.89 18.74 -1.21
CA ILE A 325 -0.91 18.49 -2.28
C ILE A 325 -1.61 17.70 -3.39
N LYS A 326 -1.37 18.11 -4.66
CA LYS A 326 -1.87 17.37 -5.83
C LYS A 326 -1.27 15.97 -5.84
N PRO A 327 -2.06 14.88 -5.77
CA PRO A 327 -1.53 13.53 -5.78
C PRO A 327 -0.83 13.22 -7.10
N GLN A 328 0.32 12.56 -7.02
CA GLN A 328 1.11 12.10 -8.17
C GLN A 328 0.86 10.62 -8.47
N GLY A 329 0.27 9.89 -7.51
CA GLY A 329 -0.02 8.47 -7.65
C GLY A 329 -1.03 7.96 -6.61
N ALA A 330 -1.22 6.64 -6.57
CA ALA A 330 -2.25 5.97 -5.78
C ALA A 330 -3.66 6.48 -6.13
N PHE A 331 -4.59 6.45 -5.19
CA PHE A 331 -5.93 7.02 -5.38
C PHE A 331 -6.43 7.70 -4.09
N TYR A 332 -5.53 8.44 -3.44
CA TYR A 332 -5.82 9.16 -2.21
C TYR A 332 -5.48 10.65 -2.36
N LEU A 333 -6.32 11.47 -1.73
CA LEU A 333 -6.08 12.88 -1.51
C LEU A 333 -5.98 13.12 0.00
N PHE A 334 -4.91 13.76 0.45
CA PHE A 334 -4.66 14.06 1.85
C PHE A 334 -4.83 15.56 2.07
N VAL A 335 -5.95 15.92 2.72
CA VAL A 335 -6.43 17.30 2.84
C VAL A 335 -6.16 17.80 4.24
N LYS A 336 -5.59 18.99 4.36
CA LYS A 336 -5.39 19.64 5.65
C LYS A 336 -6.74 20.02 6.24
N SER A 337 -6.96 19.64 7.48
CA SER A 337 -8.18 20.02 8.21
C SER A 337 -8.21 21.52 8.46
N PRO A 338 -9.35 22.19 8.28
CA PRO A 338 -9.47 23.62 8.58
C PRO A 338 -9.40 23.93 10.07
N ILE A 339 -9.50 22.92 10.92
CA ILE A 339 -9.38 23.02 12.38
C ILE A 339 -8.39 21.99 12.90
N ALA A 340 -7.79 22.27 14.06
CA ALA A 340 -6.76 21.38 14.65
C ALA A 340 -7.28 19.98 14.99
N ASP A 341 -8.57 19.85 15.35
CA ASP A 341 -9.22 18.57 15.59
C ASP A 341 -9.84 18.02 14.28
N GLU A 342 -9.07 17.26 13.52
CA GLU A 342 -9.52 16.66 12.28
C GLU A 342 -10.64 15.61 12.49
N LYS A 343 -10.76 15.05 13.71
CA LYS A 343 -11.86 14.13 14.04
C LYS A 343 -13.18 14.87 14.12
N GLN A 344 -13.19 16.07 14.73
CA GLN A 344 -14.36 16.94 14.75
C GLN A 344 -14.71 17.37 13.31
N PHE A 345 -13.72 17.64 12.46
CA PHE A 345 -13.96 17.94 11.05
C PHE A 345 -14.57 16.74 10.30
N CYS A 346 -14.10 15.50 10.54
CA CYS A 346 -14.74 14.31 10.00
C CYS A 346 -16.20 14.17 10.45
N GLU A 347 -16.52 14.45 11.72
CA GLU A 347 -17.90 14.42 12.22
C GLU A 347 -18.76 15.52 11.57
N ALA A 348 -18.22 16.71 11.34
CA ALA A 348 -18.94 17.75 10.60
C ALA A 348 -19.27 17.33 9.17
N GLY A 349 -18.35 16.62 8.48
CA GLY A 349 -18.57 16.07 7.15
C GLY A 349 -19.78 15.14 7.07
N LYS A 350 -20.06 14.37 8.12
CA LYS A 350 -21.21 13.45 8.17
C LYS A 350 -22.56 14.15 8.07
N LYS A 351 -22.66 15.44 8.47
CA LYS A 351 -23.88 16.24 8.29
C LYS A 351 -24.25 16.39 6.80
N TYR A 352 -23.25 16.33 5.95
CA TYR A 352 -23.35 16.42 4.50
C TYR A 352 -23.19 15.05 3.81
N ASN A 353 -23.30 13.95 4.59
CA ASN A 353 -23.11 12.58 4.14
C ASN A 353 -21.72 12.31 3.53
N ILE A 354 -20.71 13.09 3.88
CA ILE A 354 -19.31 12.92 3.48
C ILE A 354 -18.59 12.10 4.55
N LEU A 355 -17.99 10.99 4.15
CA LEU A 355 -17.19 10.14 5.03
C LEU A 355 -15.71 10.26 4.66
N MET A 356 -14.89 10.64 5.64
CA MET A 356 -13.44 10.86 5.52
C MET A 356 -12.73 10.07 6.62
N VAL A 357 -11.45 9.77 6.42
CA VAL A 357 -10.62 9.12 7.46
C VAL A 357 -9.71 10.17 8.10
N PRO A 358 -9.74 10.32 9.44
CA PRO A 358 -8.87 11.28 10.12
C PRO A 358 -7.39 10.91 9.96
N GLY A 359 -6.54 11.93 9.82
CA GLY A 359 -5.11 11.78 9.60
C GLY A 359 -4.36 11.14 10.77
N SER A 360 -4.90 11.24 11.98
CA SER A 360 -4.40 10.49 13.15
C SER A 360 -4.45 8.97 12.95
N SER A 361 -5.31 8.46 12.05
CA SER A 361 -5.31 7.06 11.61
C SER A 361 -4.13 6.69 10.70
N PHE A 362 -3.22 7.64 10.46
CA PHE A 362 -1.99 7.47 9.66
C PHE A 362 -0.79 8.12 10.37
N ALA A 363 -0.89 8.34 11.69
CA ALA A 363 0.11 9.06 12.49
C ALA A 363 0.39 10.50 12.02
N CYS A 364 -0.61 11.19 11.45
CA CYS A 364 -0.49 12.57 10.98
C CYS A 364 -1.78 13.38 11.29
N PRO A 365 -1.99 13.77 12.56
CA PRO A 365 -3.14 14.57 12.95
C PRO A 365 -3.16 15.93 12.22
N GLY A 366 -4.34 16.56 12.14
CA GLY A 366 -4.55 17.81 11.43
C GLY A 366 -4.83 17.65 9.92
N TYR A 367 -4.99 16.41 9.45
CA TYR A 367 -5.32 16.07 8.06
C TYR A 367 -6.49 15.10 8.00
N VAL A 368 -7.08 14.95 6.81
CA VAL A 368 -8.05 13.88 6.49
C VAL A 368 -7.71 13.24 5.16
N ARG A 369 -7.92 11.92 5.06
CA ARG A 369 -7.74 11.18 3.81
C ARG A 369 -9.07 10.98 3.10
N LEU A 370 -9.07 11.26 1.81
CA LEU A 370 -10.14 10.96 0.86
C LEU A 370 -9.65 9.95 -0.17
N ALA A 371 -10.33 8.81 -0.29
CA ALA A 371 -10.05 7.82 -1.33
C ALA A 371 -10.93 8.13 -2.55
N TYR A 372 -10.34 8.56 -3.67
CA TYR A 372 -11.10 8.89 -4.89
C TYR A 372 -11.32 7.70 -5.84
N CYS A 373 -11.07 6.48 -5.38
CA CYS A 373 -11.47 5.25 -6.06
C CYS A 373 -12.96 4.92 -5.83
N VAL A 374 -13.80 5.85 -6.20
CA VAL A 374 -15.27 5.79 -6.16
C VAL A 374 -15.84 6.09 -7.56
N SER A 375 -17.16 5.98 -7.76
CA SER A 375 -17.73 6.37 -9.04
C SER A 375 -17.53 7.86 -9.32
N TYR A 376 -17.43 8.22 -10.59
CA TYR A 376 -17.28 9.62 -10.99
C TYR A 376 -18.47 10.48 -10.54
N GLU A 377 -19.67 9.90 -10.55
CA GLU A 377 -20.89 10.54 -10.06
C GLU A 377 -20.81 10.87 -8.57
N THR A 378 -20.21 9.97 -7.76
CA THR A 378 -19.97 10.22 -6.34
C THR A 378 -19.08 11.45 -6.16
N ILE A 379 -17.99 11.57 -6.95
CA ILE A 379 -17.11 12.74 -6.92
C ILE A 379 -17.93 14.01 -7.25
N CYS A 380 -18.58 14.05 -8.42
CA CYS A 380 -19.30 15.23 -8.88
C CYS A 380 -20.41 15.66 -7.89
N ASN A 381 -21.18 14.70 -7.39
CA ASN A 381 -22.32 14.98 -6.48
C ASN A 381 -21.85 15.38 -5.08
N SER A 382 -20.62 15.05 -4.67
CA SER A 382 -20.06 15.45 -3.38
C SER A 382 -19.57 16.91 -3.35
N LEU A 383 -19.17 17.47 -4.49
CA LEU A 383 -18.56 18.83 -4.52
C LEU A 383 -19.48 19.94 -3.97
N PRO A 384 -20.78 19.99 -4.28
CA PRO A 384 -21.69 20.93 -3.65
C PRO A 384 -21.76 20.79 -2.13
N GLU A 385 -21.63 19.56 -1.62
CA GLU A 385 -21.67 19.29 -0.19
C GLU A 385 -20.35 19.68 0.49
N PHE A 386 -19.21 19.48 -0.18
CA PHE A 386 -17.91 20.01 0.29
C PHE A 386 -17.91 21.55 0.34
N ARG A 387 -18.57 22.22 -0.63
CA ARG A 387 -18.69 23.68 -0.60
C ARG A 387 -19.49 24.16 0.61
N LYS A 388 -20.58 23.47 0.98
CA LYS A 388 -21.35 23.78 2.19
C LYS A 388 -20.50 23.54 3.45
N LEU A 389 -19.76 22.44 3.49
CA LEU A 389 -18.85 22.13 4.59
C LEU A 389 -17.75 23.19 4.70
N ALA A 390 -17.15 23.63 3.59
CA ALA A 390 -16.14 24.69 3.56
C ALA A 390 -16.67 26.02 4.12
N ALA A 391 -17.91 26.37 3.76
CA ALA A 391 -18.56 27.60 4.25
C ALA A 391 -18.76 27.61 5.78
N GLU A 392 -19.00 26.44 6.43
CA GLU A 392 -19.04 26.33 7.90
C GLU A 392 -17.72 26.78 8.56
N TYR A 393 -16.60 26.65 7.84
CA TYR A 393 -15.26 26.99 8.33
C TYR A 393 -14.68 28.27 7.73
N GLY A 394 -15.48 29.01 6.96
CA GLY A 394 -15.08 30.31 6.37
C GLY A 394 -14.02 30.17 5.26
N LEU A 395 -13.95 29.04 4.57
CA LEU A 395 -13.03 28.80 3.46
C LEU A 395 -13.60 29.24 2.11
N ALA A 396 -14.93 29.16 1.88
CA ALA A 396 -15.62 29.46 0.62
C ALA A 396 -16.35 30.79 0.66
#